data_aa6e4ee8657e7f9c4eb1c67944094eed
#
_entry.id   aa6e4ee8657e7f9c4eb1c67944094eed
#
_cell.length_a   1.000
_cell.length_b   1.000
_cell.length_c   1.000
_cell.angle_alpha   90.00
_cell.angle_beta   90.00
_cell.angle_gamma   90.00
#
_symmetry.space_group_name_H-M   'P 1'
#
loop_
_entity.id
_entity.type
_entity.pdbx_description
1 polymer ?
#
loop_
_entity_poly.entity_id
_entity_poly.type
_entity_poly.pdbx_seq_one_letter_code
_entity_poly.pdbx_strand_id
1 'polypeptide(L)'
;KQFILTYAGEQYVEKAKLILQLSHELDEKLKDITGNYSGRIRIGVQLRRATGFLPPVIASYEKEFPGVEVILCEGTMKELKESIQNFKADLLLCNSVDLPPYMNSFVVFKEHLLIAVPKDHPINEKAVWEEGKVLPSLDLFWLNGEKLILAKQNQSIRRDSERILNKNGVRPGKIREIRSIETAMQMVGEGLGIGFNRESY
;
A
#
# COMPACT_ATOMS: atom_id res chain seq x y z
N LYS A 1 4.10 -21.04 27.18
CA LYS A 1 3.90 -19.98 28.20
C LYS A 1 4.10 -18.65 27.49
N GLN A 2 3.09 -17.79 27.54
CA GLN A 2 3.18 -16.44 26.99
C GLN A 2 3.65 -15.52 28.14
N PHE A 3 4.74 -14.79 27.94
CA PHE A 3 5.21 -13.78 28.90
C PHE A 3 4.38 -12.51 28.73
N ILE A 4 3.83 -11.99 29.81
CA ILE A 4 3.11 -10.72 29.84
C ILE A 4 3.97 -9.75 30.64
N LEU A 5 4.19 -8.56 30.08
CA LEU A 5 4.93 -7.50 30.77
C LEU A 5 4.10 -6.94 31.94
N THR A 6 4.75 -6.60 33.02
CA THR A 6 4.16 -5.76 34.07
C THR A 6 4.08 -4.31 33.58
N TYR A 7 3.30 -3.45 34.21
CA TYR A 7 3.23 -2.02 33.89
C TYR A 7 4.62 -1.37 33.86
N ALA A 8 5.47 -1.65 34.86
CA ALA A 8 6.84 -1.18 34.88
C ALA A 8 7.67 -1.73 33.71
N GLY A 9 7.44 -2.99 33.33
CA GLY A 9 8.07 -3.62 32.17
C GLY A 9 7.66 -2.97 30.84
N GLU A 10 6.40 -2.60 30.69
CA GLU A 10 5.92 -1.86 29.52
C GLU A 10 6.60 -0.49 29.39
N GLN A 11 6.66 0.28 30.50
CA GLN A 11 7.35 1.56 30.54
C GLN A 11 8.84 1.43 30.23
N TYR A 12 9.49 0.40 30.78
CA TYR A 12 10.89 0.13 30.50
C TYR A 12 11.14 -0.16 29.03
N VAL A 13 10.34 -1.07 28.42
CA VAL A 13 10.49 -1.44 27.01
C VAL A 13 10.21 -0.26 26.08
N GLU A 14 9.23 0.58 26.39
CA GLU A 14 8.95 1.81 25.64
C GLU A 14 10.16 2.74 25.62
N LYS A 15 10.73 3.02 26.80
CA LYS A 15 11.91 3.91 26.91
C LYS A 15 13.17 3.29 26.33
N ALA A 16 13.38 1.98 26.52
CA ALA A 16 14.49 1.27 25.90
C ALA A 16 14.46 1.34 24.36
N LYS A 17 13.28 1.22 23.75
CA LYS A 17 13.11 1.39 22.31
C LYS A 17 13.50 2.79 21.84
N LEU A 18 13.12 3.84 22.58
CA LEU A 18 13.50 5.22 22.25
C LEU A 18 15.02 5.43 22.34
N ILE A 19 15.69 4.86 23.36
CA ILE A 19 17.15 4.95 23.50
C ILE A 19 17.84 4.27 22.33
N LEU A 20 17.38 3.07 21.93
CA LEU A 20 17.93 2.36 20.78
C LEU A 20 17.73 3.13 19.48
N GLN A 21 16.58 3.79 19.31
CA GLN A 21 16.32 4.66 18.17
C GLN A 21 17.31 5.83 18.11
N LEU A 22 17.48 6.55 19.23
CA LEU A 22 18.40 7.68 19.28
C LEU A 22 19.87 7.25 19.04
N SER A 23 20.25 6.08 19.53
CA SER A 23 21.57 5.51 19.26
C SER A 23 21.76 5.24 17.76
N HIS A 24 20.74 4.67 17.12
CA HIS A 24 20.78 4.40 15.67
C HIS A 24 20.84 5.70 14.86
N GLU A 25 20.02 6.69 15.20
CA GLU A 25 20.04 8.01 14.56
C GLU A 25 21.41 8.71 14.70
N LEU A 26 22.07 8.55 15.83
CA LEU A 26 23.42 9.08 16.04
C LEU A 26 24.44 8.39 15.13
N ASP A 27 24.40 7.06 15.05
CA ASP A 27 25.30 6.28 14.20
C ASP A 27 25.13 6.67 12.72
N GLU A 28 23.90 6.87 12.25
CA GLU A 28 23.62 7.32 10.89
C GLU A 28 24.15 8.74 10.62
N LYS A 29 23.92 9.68 11.54
CA LYS A 29 24.46 11.04 11.43
C LYS A 29 25.98 11.07 11.37
N LEU A 30 26.65 10.22 12.12
CA LEU A 30 28.12 10.13 12.10
C LEU A 30 28.61 9.61 10.74
N LYS A 31 27.93 8.65 10.14
CA LYS A 31 28.25 8.16 8.77
C LYS A 31 28.05 9.26 7.74
N ASP A 32 26.97 10.02 7.80
CA ASP A 32 26.70 11.14 6.91
C ASP A 32 27.80 12.21 6.97
N ILE A 33 28.26 12.54 8.19
CA ILE A 33 29.33 13.54 8.41
C ILE A 33 30.67 13.06 7.84
N THR A 34 30.93 11.76 7.89
CA THR A 34 32.18 11.18 7.39
C THR A 34 32.18 10.95 5.87
N GLY A 35 31.06 11.19 5.20
CA GLY A 35 30.87 11.00 3.75
C GLY A 35 30.94 9.53 3.30
N ASN A 36 30.92 8.60 4.25
CA ASN A 36 30.98 7.17 4.00
C ASN A 36 29.54 6.60 3.95
N TYR A 37 28.82 6.86 2.84
CA TYR A 37 27.49 6.32 2.59
C TYR A 37 27.55 4.79 2.47
N SER A 38 27.61 4.12 3.58
CA SER A 38 27.60 2.65 3.65
C SER A 38 26.67 2.20 4.76
N GLY A 39 25.94 1.12 4.50
CA GLY A 39 25.00 0.59 5.48
C GLY A 39 23.85 -0.16 4.80
N ARG A 40 22.68 -0.10 5.41
CA ARG A 40 21.48 -0.75 4.88
C ARG A 40 20.24 0.08 5.16
N ILE A 41 19.28 0.05 4.23
CA ILE A 41 17.94 0.63 4.37
C ILE A 41 16.93 -0.51 4.24
N ARG A 42 16.10 -0.72 5.26
CA ARG A 42 15.06 -1.73 5.27
C ARG A 42 13.71 -1.08 4.98
N ILE A 43 13.11 -1.41 3.86
CA ILE A 43 11.85 -0.84 3.39
C ILE A 43 10.73 -1.85 3.59
N GLY A 44 9.82 -1.56 4.54
CA GLY A 44 8.59 -2.32 4.71
C GLY A 44 7.58 -1.99 3.62
N VAL A 45 7.10 -2.99 2.90
CA VAL A 45 6.20 -2.80 1.74
C VAL A 45 5.25 -3.97 1.54
N GLN A 46 4.05 -3.69 1.04
CA GLN A 46 3.15 -4.74 0.58
C GLN A 46 3.58 -5.26 -0.79
N LEU A 47 3.52 -6.59 -1.00
CA LEU A 47 4.05 -7.30 -2.18
C LEU A 47 3.75 -6.62 -3.51
N ARG A 48 2.50 -6.25 -3.79
CA ARG A 48 2.14 -5.62 -5.08
C ARG A 48 2.81 -4.26 -5.29
N ARG A 49 2.93 -3.48 -4.23
CA ARG A 49 3.58 -2.18 -4.28
C ARG A 49 5.09 -2.33 -4.46
N ALA A 50 5.67 -3.38 -3.87
CA ALA A 50 7.07 -3.74 -4.12
C ALA A 50 7.30 -4.02 -5.61
N THR A 51 6.43 -4.78 -6.24
CA THR A 51 6.60 -5.21 -7.63
C THR A 51 6.51 -4.05 -8.65
N GLY A 52 5.56 -3.12 -8.47
CA GLY A 52 5.29 -2.09 -9.48
C GLY A 52 6.18 -0.86 -9.39
N PHE A 53 6.52 -0.42 -8.18
CA PHE A 53 7.13 0.89 -7.96
C PHE A 53 8.60 0.83 -7.53
N LEU A 54 8.98 -0.09 -6.65
CA LEU A 54 10.29 -0.06 -6.01
C LEU A 54 11.47 -0.48 -6.89
N PRO A 55 11.39 -1.46 -7.79
CA PRO A 55 12.57 -1.94 -8.52
C PRO A 55 13.33 -0.84 -9.26
N PRO A 56 12.70 0.05 -10.05
CA PRO A 56 13.43 1.13 -10.71
C PRO A 56 13.99 2.17 -9.72
N VAL A 57 13.31 2.40 -8.61
CA VAL A 57 13.78 3.32 -7.56
C VAL A 57 15.03 2.76 -6.87
N ILE A 58 15.00 1.47 -6.50
CA ILE A 58 16.14 0.79 -5.88
C ILE A 58 17.33 0.77 -6.83
N ALA A 59 17.12 0.41 -8.10
CA ALA A 59 18.20 0.36 -9.09
C ALA A 59 18.87 1.75 -9.29
N SER A 60 18.09 2.82 -9.25
CA SER A 60 18.63 4.19 -9.32
C SER A 60 19.39 4.56 -8.04
N TYR A 61 18.85 4.19 -6.88
CA TYR A 61 19.45 4.49 -5.59
C TYR A 61 20.78 3.77 -5.37
N GLU A 62 20.84 2.47 -5.64
CA GLU A 62 22.06 1.65 -5.49
C GLU A 62 23.18 2.09 -6.47
N LYS A 63 22.80 2.65 -7.64
CA LYS A 63 23.76 3.22 -8.57
C LYS A 63 24.41 4.51 -8.01
N GLU A 64 23.65 5.31 -7.29
CA GLU A 64 24.13 6.55 -6.67
C GLU A 64 24.86 6.29 -5.36
N PHE A 65 24.40 5.31 -4.59
CA PHE A 65 24.91 4.94 -3.27
C PHE A 65 25.32 3.45 -3.22
N PRO A 66 26.38 3.04 -3.92
CA PRO A 66 26.75 1.61 -4.06
C PRO A 66 27.19 0.94 -2.75
N GLY A 67 27.47 1.72 -1.72
CA GLY A 67 27.79 1.21 -0.37
C GLY A 67 26.57 0.94 0.51
N VAL A 68 25.34 1.24 0.04
CA VAL A 68 24.11 1.07 0.80
C VAL A 68 23.30 -0.10 0.25
N GLU A 69 23.06 -1.11 1.08
CA GLU A 69 22.19 -2.25 0.77
C GLU A 69 20.72 -1.89 0.99
N VAL A 70 19.86 -2.11 0.00
CA VAL A 70 18.41 -1.94 0.13
C VAL A 70 17.73 -3.28 0.38
N ILE A 71 17.10 -3.44 1.55
CA ILE A 71 16.42 -4.67 1.96
C ILE A 71 14.91 -4.45 1.94
N LEU A 72 14.18 -5.27 1.18
CA LEU A 72 12.72 -5.25 1.18
C LEU A 72 12.17 -6.18 2.26
N CYS A 73 11.33 -5.63 3.12
CA CYS A 73 10.59 -6.34 4.16
C CYS A 73 9.13 -6.44 3.70
N GLU A 74 8.76 -7.54 3.04
CA GLU A 74 7.42 -7.74 2.53
C GLU A 74 6.49 -8.32 3.61
N GLY A 75 5.22 -7.85 3.60
CA GLY A 75 4.25 -8.33 4.57
C GLY A 75 2.88 -7.70 4.45
N THR A 76 1.97 -8.14 5.31
CA THR A 76 0.67 -7.51 5.51
C THR A 76 0.84 -6.16 6.23
N MET A 77 -0.15 -5.29 6.14
CA MET A 77 -0.10 -3.98 6.82
C MET A 77 0.09 -4.11 8.34
N LYS A 78 -0.43 -5.18 8.96
CA LYS A 78 -0.23 -5.45 10.39
C LYS A 78 1.23 -5.77 10.68
N GLU A 79 1.81 -6.72 9.96
CA GLU A 79 3.22 -7.13 10.12
C GLU A 79 4.17 -5.96 9.84
N LEU A 80 3.86 -5.14 8.83
CA LEU A 80 4.67 -3.98 8.48
C LEU A 80 4.63 -2.89 9.56
N LYS A 81 3.47 -2.63 10.16
CA LYS A 81 3.38 -1.73 11.33
C LYS A 81 4.19 -2.26 12.51
N GLU A 82 4.09 -3.56 12.80
CA GLU A 82 4.89 -4.20 13.84
C GLU A 82 6.39 -4.14 13.53
N SER A 83 6.78 -4.30 12.27
CA SER A 83 8.18 -4.21 11.83
C SER A 83 8.78 -2.83 12.08
N ILE A 84 8.05 -1.75 11.71
CA ILE A 84 8.52 -0.39 11.95
C ILE A 84 8.56 -0.06 13.45
N GLN A 85 7.55 -0.49 14.21
CA GLN A 85 7.50 -0.27 15.66
C GLN A 85 8.61 -1.01 16.43
N ASN A 86 9.11 -2.12 15.87
CA ASN A 86 10.18 -2.93 16.46
C ASN A 86 11.53 -2.69 15.78
N PHE A 87 11.70 -1.61 15.04
CA PHE A 87 12.94 -1.22 14.34
C PHE A 87 13.48 -2.31 13.39
N LYS A 88 12.61 -3.17 12.86
CA LYS A 88 12.93 -4.17 11.84
C LYS A 88 12.84 -3.62 10.43
N ALA A 89 12.17 -2.48 10.25
CA ALA A 89 12.15 -1.68 9.04
C ALA A 89 12.45 -0.22 9.40
N ASP A 90 13.10 0.49 8.50
CA ASP A 90 13.50 1.89 8.67
C ASP A 90 12.47 2.83 8.00
N LEU A 91 11.91 2.37 6.88
CA LEU A 91 10.87 3.06 6.11
C LEU A 91 9.67 2.14 5.90
N LEU A 92 8.50 2.74 5.74
CA LEU A 92 7.28 2.02 5.40
C LEU A 92 6.60 2.68 4.19
N LEU A 93 6.59 2.01 3.05
CA LEU A 93 5.82 2.43 1.89
C LEU A 93 4.41 1.84 1.95
N CYS A 94 3.43 2.68 2.22
CA CYS A 94 2.05 2.24 2.40
C CYS A 94 1.04 3.29 1.93
N ASN A 95 -0.23 2.90 1.88
CA ASN A 95 -1.31 3.87 1.77
C ASN A 95 -1.47 4.62 3.09
N SER A 96 -2.20 5.75 3.06
CA SER A 96 -2.53 6.51 4.27
C SER A 96 -2.97 5.58 5.41
N VAL A 97 -2.29 5.67 6.53
CA VAL A 97 -2.53 4.89 7.75
C VAL A 97 -2.43 5.82 8.97
N ASP A 98 -3.09 5.41 10.06
CA ASP A 98 -2.85 6.04 11.36
C ASP A 98 -1.45 5.67 11.83
N LEU A 99 -0.57 6.65 11.90
CA LEU A 99 0.80 6.49 12.35
C LEU A 99 0.94 6.89 13.82
N PRO A 100 1.83 6.23 14.57
CA PRO A 100 2.20 6.67 15.91
C PRO A 100 2.75 8.12 15.88
N PRO A 101 2.58 8.89 16.97
CA PRO A 101 3.00 10.29 17.01
C PRO A 101 4.50 10.56 16.78
N TYR A 102 5.32 9.55 16.99
CA TYR A 102 6.77 9.63 16.79
C TYR A 102 7.22 9.32 15.35
N MET A 103 6.28 9.02 14.45
CA MET A 103 6.59 8.73 13.05
C MET A 103 6.21 9.90 12.17
N ASN A 104 7.14 10.29 11.32
CA ASN A 104 6.89 11.26 10.26
C ASN A 104 6.39 10.54 9.00
N SER A 105 5.54 11.21 8.23
CA SER A 105 5.10 10.71 6.94
C SER A 105 5.04 11.82 5.90
N PHE A 106 5.26 11.46 4.65
CA PHE A 106 5.07 12.34 3.51
C PHE A 106 4.42 11.58 2.36
N VAL A 107 3.74 12.32 1.50
CA VAL A 107 3.08 11.75 0.32
C VAL A 107 4.10 11.66 -0.80
N VAL A 108 4.41 10.44 -1.24
CA VAL A 108 5.33 10.19 -2.36
C VAL A 108 4.61 10.44 -3.68
N PHE A 109 3.40 9.91 -3.84
CA PHE A 109 2.53 10.14 -5.01
C PHE A 109 1.06 9.91 -4.68
N LYS A 110 0.18 10.38 -5.55
CA LYS A 110 -1.26 10.11 -5.52
C LYS A 110 -1.62 9.24 -6.71
N GLU A 111 -2.51 8.30 -6.49
CA GLU A 111 -2.98 7.36 -7.52
C GLU A 111 -4.51 7.31 -7.55
N HIS A 112 -5.07 6.96 -8.69
CA HIS A 112 -6.51 6.75 -8.83
C HIS A 112 -6.89 5.30 -8.52
N LEU A 113 -8.10 5.13 -8.01
CA LEU A 113 -8.76 3.83 -8.00
C LEU A 113 -9.54 3.71 -9.31
N LEU A 114 -9.17 2.73 -10.11
CA LEU A 114 -9.75 2.47 -11.43
C LEU A 114 -10.85 1.42 -11.35
N ILE A 115 -11.86 1.57 -12.21
CA ILE A 115 -12.89 0.56 -12.44
C ILE A 115 -12.44 -0.28 -13.63
N ALA A 116 -12.28 -1.57 -13.41
CA ALA A 116 -11.97 -2.53 -14.47
C ALA A 116 -13.28 -3.15 -14.97
N VAL A 117 -13.60 -2.91 -16.22
CA VAL A 117 -14.82 -3.35 -16.87
C VAL A 117 -14.47 -4.36 -17.96
N PRO A 118 -15.23 -5.48 -18.13
CA PRO A 118 -15.03 -6.40 -19.25
C PRO A 118 -15.13 -5.66 -20.60
N LYS A 119 -14.31 -6.04 -21.57
CA LYS A 119 -14.20 -5.35 -22.85
C LYS A 119 -15.57 -5.18 -23.57
N ASP A 120 -16.36 -6.24 -23.55
CA ASP A 120 -17.64 -6.29 -24.27
C ASP A 120 -18.84 -5.96 -23.37
N HIS A 121 -18.61 -5.37 -22.20
CA HIS A 121 -19.68 -5.03 -21.27
C HIS A 121 -20.43 -3.77 -21.72
N PRO A 122 -21.80 -3.77 -21.75
CA PRO A 122 -22.59 -2.64 -22.23
C PRO A 122 -22.33 -1.31 -21.51
N ILE A 123 -21.86 -1.37 -20.27
CA ILE A 123 -21.54 -0.18 -19.48
C ILE A 123 -20.40 0.66 -20.09
N ASN A 124 -19.58 0.08 -20.97
CA ASN A 124 -18.50 0.80 -21.66
C ASN A 124 -19.07 1.91 -22.58
N GLU A 125 -20.28 1.77 -23.09
CA GLU A 125 -20.97 2.81 -23.87
C GLU A 125 -21.36 4.04 -23.04
N LYS A 126 -21.36 3.91 -21.71
CA LYS A 126 -21.66 4.99 -20.76
C LYS A 126 -20.39 5.73 -20.29
N ALA A 127 -19.23 5.26 -20.70
CA ALA A 127 -17.96 5.89 -20.36
C ALA A 127 -17.78 7.17 -21.19
N VAL A 128 -17.37 8.23 -20.52
CA VAL A 128 -17.20 9.56 -21.13
C VAL A 128 -15.70 9.86 -21.25
N TRP A 129 -15.27 10.13 -22.48
CA TRP A 129 -13.91 10.58 -22.75
C TRP A 129 -13.84 12.10 -22.59
N GLU A 130 -12.94 12.56 -21.76
CA GLU A 130 -12.67 13.98 -21.53
C GLU A 130 -11.32 14.35 -22.16
N GLU A 131 -11.25 15.52 -22.76
CA GLU A 131 -10.01 16.02 -23.37
C GLU A 131 -8.89 16.09 -22.32
N GLY A 132 -7.70 15.58 -22.67
CA GLY A 132 -6.53 15.54 -21.81
C GLY A 132 -6.51 14.42 -20.77
N LYS A 133 -7.51 13.56 -20.70
CA LYS A 133 -7.50 12.35 -19.85
C LYS A 133 -7.05 11.12 -20.60
N VAL A 134 -6.22 10.30 -19.96
CA VAL A 134 -5.72 9.03 -20.53
C VAL A 134 -6.77 7.92 -20.44
N LEU A 135 -7.70 8.02 -19.51
CA LEU A 135 -8.76 7.03 -19.28
C LEU A 135 -10.13 7.73 -19.24
N PRO A 136 -11.19 7.06 -19.72
CA PRO A 136 -12.54 7.60 -19.65
C PRO A 136 -13.06 7.61 -18.21
N SER A 137 -14.01 8.50 -17.95
CA SER A 137 -14.76 8.57 -16.70
C SER A 137 -16.06 7.79 -16.81
N LEU A 138 -16.47 7.11 -15.73
CA LEU A 138 -17.75 6.43 -15.65
C LEU A 138 -18.53 6.95 -14.43
N ASP A 139 -19.79 7.34 -14.64
CA ASP A 139 -20.68 7.63 -13.51
C ASP A 139 -20.95 6.33 -12.74
N LEU A 140 -20.67 6.34 -11.46
CA LEU A 140 -20.82 5.19 -10.57
C LEU A 140 -22.27 4.69 -10.45
N PHE A 141 -23.25 5.53 -10.79
CA PHE A 141 -24.65 5.13 -10.87
C PHE A 141 -24.86 3.87 -11.73
N TRP A 142 -24.08 3.73 -12.79
CA TRP A 142 -24.17 2.60 -13.73
C TRP A 142 -23.69 1.27 -13.11
N LEU A 143 -23.05 1.28 -11.94
CA LEU A 143 -22.69 0.07 -11.21
C LEU A 143 -23.85 -0.51 -10.38
N ASN A 144 -25.00 0.17 -10.31
CA ASN A 144 -26.18 -0.37 -9.62
C ASN A 144 -26.68 -1.65 -10.30
N GLY A 145 -26.92 -2.67 -9.50
CA GLY A 145 -27.36 -3.97 -9.99
C GLY A 145 -26.27 -4.83 -10.62
N GLU A 146 -25.09 -4.27 -10.87
CA GLU A 146 -23.99 -4.99 -11.50
C GLU A 146 -23.34 -6.00 -10.56
N LYS A 147 -22.73 -7.02 -11.17
CA LYS A 147 -21.94 -8.01 -10.45
C LYS A 147 -20.51 -7.49 -10.23
N LEU A 148 -20.14 -7.27 -8.98
CA LEU A 148 -18.82 -6.79 -8.64
C LEU A 148 -17.89 -7.91 -8.17
N ILE A 149 -16.62 -7.80 -8.56
CA ILE A 149 -15.50 -8.63 -8.08
C ILE A 149 -14.65 -7.73 -7.21
N LEU A 150 -14.74 -7.93 -5.90
CA LEU A 150 -14.07 -7.10 -4.91
C LEU A 150 -12.99 -7.87 -4.15
N ALA A 151 -11.99 -7.17 -3.68
CA ALA A 151 -11.00 -7.72 -2.76
C ALA A 151 -11.64 -8.14 -1.43
N LYS A 152 -10.94 -8.95 -0.62
CA LYS A 152 -11.41 -9.30 0.73
C LYS A 152 -11.39 -8.09 1.66
N GLN A 153 -12.26 -8.10 2.68
CA GLN A 153 -12.52 -6.97 3.59
C GLN A 153 -11.28 -6.43 4.32
N ASN A 154 -10.26 -7.25 4.55
CA ASN A 154 -9.02 -6.85 5.22
C ASN A 154 -8.02 -6.12 4.30
N GLN A 155 -8.34 -5.93 3.02
CA GLN A 155 -7.47 -5.26 2.06
C GLN A 155 -7.83 -3.77 1.89
N SER A 156 -6.83 -2.92 1.72
CA SER A 156 -7.03 -1.47 1.56
C SER A 156 -7.88 -1.11 0.34
N ILE A 157 -7.68 -1.82 -0.77
CA ILE A 157 -8.45 -1.59 -1.99
C ILE A 157 -9.94 -1.90 -1.80
N ARG A 158 -10.30 -2.92 -0.97
CA ARG A 158 -11.70 -3.21 -0.62
C ARG A 158 -12.30 -2.03 0.14
N ARG A 159 -11.65 -1.55 1.16
CA ARG A 159 -12.11 -0.41 1.96
C ARG A 159 -12.30 0.84 1.10
N ASP A 160 -11.38 1.10 0.18
CA ASP A 160 -11.44 2.28 -0.69
C ASP A 160 -12.58 2.15 -1.70
N SER A 161 -12.78 0.98 -2.33
CA SER A 161 -13.89 0.74 -3.25
C SER A 161 -15.24 0.82 -2.54
N GLU A 162 -15.41 0.21 -1.37
CA GLU A 162 -16.64 0.30 -0.59
C GLU A 162 -16.97 1.73 -0.17
N ARG A 163 -15.96 2.49 0.27
CA ARG A 163 -16.14 3.90 0.63
C ARG A 163 -16.68 4.70 -0.56
N ILE A 164 -16.15 4.48 -1.76
CA ILE A 164 -16.59 5.17 -2.97
C ILE A 164 -18.00 4.73 -3.36
N LEU A 165 -18.28 3.43 -3.38
CA LEU A 165 -19.61 2.89 -3.70
C LEU A 165 -20.67 3.42 -2.72
N ASN A 166 -20.39 3.35 -1.41
CA ASN A 166 -21.33 3.82 -0.38
C ASN A 166 -21.56 5.32 -0.45
N LYS A 167 -20.50 6.13 -0.66
CA LYS A 167 -20.61 7.60 -0.82
C LYS A 167 -21.51 7.99 -1.99
N ASN A 168 -21.54 7.19 -3.04
CA ASN A 168 -22.35 7.43 -4.24
C ASN A 168 -23.67 6.64 -4.25
N GLY A 169 -24.02 5.97 -3.14
CA GLY A 169 -25.29 5.24 -3.03
C GLY A 169 -25.41 4.02 -3.94
N VAL A 170 -24.29 3.49 -4.43
CA VAL A 170 -24.29 2.34 -5.34
C VAL A 170 -24.65 1.05 -4.60
N ARG A 171 -25.58 0.31 -5.15
CA ARG A 171 -26.02 -1.00 -4.64
C ARG A 171 -25.70 -2.09 -5.67
N PRO A 172 -24.60 -2.83 -5.49
CA PRO A 172 -24.26 -3.95 -6.38
C PRO A 172 -25.31 -5.04 -6.32
N GLY A 173 -25.57 -5.72 -7.45
CA GLY A 173 -26.48 -6.86 -7.50
C GLY A 173 -25.89 -8.10 -6.84
N LYS A 174 -24.62 -8.39 -7.08
CA LYS A 174 -23.89 -9.50 -6.46
C LYS A 174 -22.43 -9.14 -6.26
N ILE A 175 -21.87 -9.53 -5.12
CA ILE A 175 -20.45 -9.36 -4.82
C ILE A 175 -19.77 -10.73 -4.80
N ARG A 176 -18.67 -10.85 -5.54
CA ARG A 176 -17.72 -11.97 -5.44
C ARG A 176 -16.45 -11.48 -4.78
N GLU A 177 -16.03 -12.12 -3.72
CA GLU A 177 -14.83 -11.75 -2.98
C GLU A 177 -13.63 -12.60 -3.43
N ILE A 178 -12.53 -11.95 -3.79
CA ILE A 178 -11.29 -12.59 -4.24
C ILE A 178 -10.12 -12.00 -3.46
N ARG A 179 -9.18 -12.84 -3.02
CA ARG A 179 -7.99 -12.38 -2.29
C ARG A 179 -6.93 -11.79 -3.22
N SER A 180 -6.67 -12.45 -4.35
CA SER A 180 -5.69 -12.00 -5.34
C SER A 180 -6.35 -11.02 -6.31
N ILE A 181 -5.80 -9.82 -6.40
CA ILE A 181 -6.27 -8.81 -7.35
C ILE A 181 -5.95 -9.23 -8.79
N GLU A 182 -4.85 -9.94 -9.02
CA GLU A 182 -4.50 -10.52 -10.32
C GLU A 182 -5.61 -11.45 -10.80
N THR A 183 -6.03 -12.39 -9.93
CA THR A 183 -7.14 -13.29 -10.23
C THR A 183 -8.44 -12.52 -10.46
N ALA A 184 -8.70 -11.48 -9.66
CA ALA A 184 -9.88 -10.62 -9.87
C ALA A 184 -9.84 -9.94 -11.24
N MET A 185 -8.69 -9.41 -11.68
CA MET A 185 -8.55 -8.78 -13.00
C MET A 185 -8.68 -9.77 -14.15
N GLN A 186 -8.14 -10.98 -14.03
CA GLN A 186 -8.36 -12.05 -15.00
C GLN A 186 -9.84 -12.41 -15.12
N MET A 187 -10.54 -12.52 -13.97
CA MET A 187 -11.99 -12.77 -13.97
C MET A 187 -12.79 -11.64 -14.60
N VAL A 188 -12.35 -10.39 -14.47
CA VAL A 188 -12.94 -9.26 -15.21
C VAL A 188 -12.72 -9.44 -16.71
N GLY A 189 -11.51 -9.80 -17.13
CA GLY A 189 -11.17 -10.08 -18.53
C GLY A 189 -12.06 -11.16 -19.15
N GLU A 190 -12.42 -12.19 -18.38
CA GLU A 190 -13.34 -13.27 -18.77
C GLU A 190 -14.84 -12.89 -18.65
N GLY A 191 -15.18 -11.63 -18.43
CA GLY A 191 -16.57 -11.17 -18.37
C GLY A 191 -17.33 -11.57 -17.09
N LEU A 192 -16.66 -12.00 -16.04
CA LEU A 192 -17.30 -12.54 -14.84
C LEU A 192 -17.83 -11.47 -13.88
N GLY A 193 -17.60 -10.19 -14.17
CA GLY A 193 -18.06 -9.03 -13.41
C GLY A 193 -17.14 -7.84 -13.53
N ILE A 194 -17.47 -6.74 -12.86
CA ILE A 194 -16.71 -5.49 -12.83
C ILE A 194 -15.84 -5.47 -11.58
N GLY A 195 -14.59 -5.05 -11.70
CA GLY A 195 -13.63 -5.01 -10.60
C GLY A 195 -13.07 -3.62 -10.32
N PHE A 196 -12.22 -3.54 -9.31
CA PHE A 196 -11.45 -2.34 -9.00
C PHE A 196 -9.95 -2.67 -8.99
N ASN A 197 -9.14 -1.75 -9.52
CA ASN A 197 -7.70 -1.84 -9.48
C ASN A 197 -7.10 -0.47 -9.15
N ARG A 198 -5.84 -0.43 -8.76
CA ARG A 198 -5.11 0.82 -8.61
C ARG A 198 -4.35 1.13 -9.89
N GLU A 199 -4.18 2.40 -10.17
CA GLU A 199 -3.45 2.88 -11.35
C GLU A 199 -2.00 2.37 -11.37
N SER A 200 -1.40 2.19 -10.20
CA SER A 200 -0.02 1.71 -10.04
C SER A 200 0.17 0.19 -10.11
N TYR A 201 -0.90 -0.57 -10.40
CA TYR A 201 -0.87 -2.05 -10.40
C TYR A 201 -0.96 -2.65 -11.78
#